data_0834f52a049572b0e2b3c78a8b444f0e
#
_entry.id   0834f52a049572b0e2b3c78a8b444f0e
#
_cell.length_a   1.000
_cell.length_b   1.000
_cell.length_c   1.000
_cell.angle_alpha   90.00
_cell.angle_beta   90.00
_cell.angle_gamma   90.00
#
_symmetry.space_group_name_H-M   'P 1'
#
loop_
_entity.id
_entity.type
_entity.pdbx_description
1 polymer ?
#
loop_
_entity_poly.entity_id
_entity_poly.type
_entity_poly.pdbx_seq_one_letter_code
_entity_poly.pdbx_strand_id
1 'polypeptide(L)'
;MNDWYKQIQEITCLIDLCIKNEDDEALTLTALSRQLGYSEFYTSRKFREISGMTLKDYLRYRKLAFALKDIRDTSLSILDIAVKYGFSSNEAFSRAFKEAFCVSPREYREHPVPTVLRTIIKPFDCYLMEGARSEMNRKESNGEVKTYFVRIPAHKFLHIRNYESIGYWDFWQKQSTIPGQDCETICGLLDSIKGKLDDEGGSEANAGSGQLMAWINEPTGRICSWGIPLAEAYGVRLPADYDGPVPKQMLLMDVPEGEYIVFEHGPFDFETENESVEAKIEQAMKDFDYEKSGYKLDLTEGRVFYFFHDCQRFFKYVRPVCKA
;
A
#
# COMPACT_ATOMS: atom_id res chain seq x y z
N MET A 1 -25.71 -2.76 -13.79
CA MET A 1 -25.07 -1.43 -13.78
C MET A 1 -23.63 -1.67 -14.23
N ASN A 2 -23.18 -1.00 -15.29
CA ASN A 2 -21.84 -1.27 -15.81
C ASN A 2 -20.82 -0.70 -14.84
N ASP A 3 -20.04 -1.56 -14.18
CA ASP A 3 -19.13 -1.14 -13.13
C ASP A 3 -17.84 -0.58 -13.75
N TRP A 4 -17.92 0.68 -14.18
CA TRP A 4 -16.80 1.40 -14.78
C TRP A 4 -15.61 1.54 -13.85
N TYR A 5 -15.84 1.42 -12.61
CA TYR A 5 -14.83 1.55 -11.58
C TYR A 5 -13.98 0.29 -11.54
N LYS A 6 -14.62 -0.87 -11.61
CA LYS A 6 -13.92 -2.15 -11.75
C LYS A 6 -13.10 -2.17 -13.05
N GLN A 7 -13.68 -1.68 -14.15
CA GLN A 7 -12.97 -1.63 -15.44
C GLN A 7 -11.78 -0.67 -15.43
N ILE A 8 -11.87 0.48 -14.75
CA ILE A 8 -10.73 1.38 -14.59
C ILE A 8 -9.67 0.75 -13.69
N GLN A 9 -10.06 0.01 -12.65
CA GLN A 9 -9.12 -0.75 -11.82
C GLN A 9 -8.38 -1.81 -12.65
N GLU A 10 -9.10 -2.58 -13.45
CA GLU A 10 -8.50 -3.58 -14.35
C GLU A 10 -7.51 -2.95 -15.33
N ILE A 11 -7.86 -1.80 -15.93
CA ILE A 11 -6.94 -1.06 -16.83
C ILE A 11 -5.69 -0.59 -16.07
N THR A 12 -5.82 -0.02 -14.89
CA THR A 12 -4.67 0.48 -14.15
C THR A 12 -3.73 -0.64 -13.72
N CYS A 13 -4.27 -1.78 -13.32
CA CYS A 13 -3.48 -2.99 -13.03
C CYS A 13 -2.77 -3.52 -14.29
N LEU A 14 -3.48 -3.56 -15.42
CA LEU A 14 -2.89 -3.96 -16.70
C LEU A 14 -1.78 -3.04 -17.14
N ILE A 15 -1.95 -1.72 -16.99
CA ILE A 15 -0.92 -0.73 -17.32
C ILE A 15 0.37 -1.01 -16.55
N ASP A 16 0.28 -1.24 -15.26
CA ASP A 16 1.46 -1.54 -14.44
C ASP A 16 2.13 -2.84 -14.86
N LEU A 17 1.33 -3.88 -15.14
CA LEU A 17 1.84 -5.16 -15.63
C LEU A 17 2.57 -4.99 -16.99
N CYS A 18 1.99 -4.23 -17.92
CA CYS A 18 2.61 -3.98 -19.22
C CYS A 18 3.90 -3.16 -19.08
N ILE A 19 3.93 -2.14 -18.20
CA ILE A 19 5.17 -1.38 -17.95
C ILE A 19 6.26 -2.30 -17.39
N LYS A 20 5.92 -3.17 -16.44
CA LYS A 20 6.84 -4.12 -15.83
C LYS A 20 7.40 -5.13 -16.84
N ASN A 21 6.57 -5.57 -17.78
CA ASN A 21 6.93 -6.53 -18.83
C ASN A 21 7.51 -5.86 -20.09
N GLU A 22 7.68 -4.54 -20.10
CA GLU A 22 8.18 -3.77 -21.24
C GLU A 22 7.33 -3.92 -22.52
N ASP A 23 6.01 -4.14 -22.33
CA ASP A 23 5.03 -4.30 -23.42
C ASP A 23 4.39 -2.95 -23.80
N ASP A 24 5.13 -2.13 -24.53
CA ASP A 24 4.65 -0.82 -24.97
C ASP A 24 3.50 -0.89 -26.00
N GLU A 25 3.38 -1.99 -26.75
CA GLU A 25 2.31 -2.15 -27.74
C GLU A 25 0.93 -2.26 -27.06
N ALA A 26 0.87 -2.91 -25.90
CA ALA A 26 -0.34 -3.02 -25.11
C ALA A 26 -0.71 -1.71 -24.39
N LEU A 27 0.20 -0.76 -24.24
CA LEU A 27 0.00 0.52 -23.55
C LEU A 27 -0.65 1.62 -24.42
N THR A 28 -1.15 1.28 -25.59
CA THR A 28 -1.85 2.25 -26.45
C THR A 28 -3.31 2.40 -26.05
N LEU A 29 -3.88 3.60 -26.23
CA LEU A 29 -5.32 3.82 -26.01
C LEU A 29 -6.18 2.82 -26.81
N THR A 30 -5.76 2.52 -28.03
CA THR A 30 -6.43 1.54 -28.90
C THR A 30 -6.44 0.14 -28.29
N ALA A 31 -5.30 -0.34 -27.79
CA ALA A 31 -5.19 -1.67 -27.19
C ALA A 31 -6.02 -1.76 -25.91
N LEU A 32 -5.88 -0.79 -25.03
CA LEU A 32 -6.62 -0.72 -23.75
C LEU A 32 -8.14 -0.61 -23.97
N SER A 33 -8.58 0.19 -24.94
CA SER A 33 -10.00 0.32 -25.29
C SER A 33 -10.57 -0.98 -25.87
N ARG A 34 -9.79 -1.67 -26.70
CA ARG A 34 -10.19 -2.96 -27.26
C ARG A 34 -10.39 -4.00 -26.18
N GLN A 35 -9.53 -4.03 -25.19
CA GLN A 35 -9.65 -4.96 -24.08
C GLN A 35 -10.92 -4.75 -23.26
N LEU A 36 -11.32 -3.50 -23.07
CA LEU A 36 -12.58 -3.16 -22.40
C LEU A 36 -13.82 -3.35 -23.26
N GLY A 37 -13.66 -3.53 -24.58
CA GLY A 37 -14.78 -3.63 -25.50
C GLY A 37 -15.49 -2.30 -25.79
N TYR A 38 -14.80 -1.17 -25.61
CA TYR A 38 -15.35 0.18 -25.85
C TYR A 38 -14.54 0.97 -26.89
N SER A 39 -15.15 2.07 -27.37
CA SER A 39 -14.44 3.00 -28.25
C SER A 39 -13.39 3.79 -27.46
N GLU A 40 -12.32 4.21 -28.15
CA GLU A 40 -11.24 5.04 -27.55
C GLU A 40 -11.79 6.34 -26.93
N PHE A 41 -12.72 6.98 -27.59
CA PHE A 41 -13.37 8.20 -27.09
C PHE A 41 -14.10 7.95 -25.76
N TYR A 42 -14.86 6.85 -25.68
CA TYR A 42 -15.63 6.53 -24.48
C TYR A 42 -14.71 6.09 -23.34
N THR A 43 -13.71 5.27 -23.62
CA THR A 43 -12.69 4.85 -22.64
C THR A 43 -11.94 6.04 -22.07
N SER A 44 -11.43 6.93 -22.94
CA SER A 44 -10.69 8.13 -22.52
C SER A 44 -11.54 9.06 -21.67
N ARG A 45 -12.80 9.27 -22.04
CA ARG A 45 -13.74 10.09 -21.27
C ARG A 45 -14.01 9.50 -19.90
N LYS A 46 -14.29 8.20 -19.83
CA LYS A 46 -14.58 7.51 -18.56
C LYS A 46 -13.36 7.42 -17.66
N PHE A 47 -12.20 7.18 -18.23
CA PHE A 47 -10.95 7.21 -17.48
C PHE A 47 -10.75 8.59 -16.83
N ARG A 48 -10.90 9.67 -17.58
CA ARG A 48 -10.75 11.03 -17.04
C ARG A 48 -11.82 11.38 -16.01
N GLU A 49 -13.07 10.96 -16.23
CA GLU A 49 -14.19 11.20 -15.31
C GLU A 49 -13.92 10.59 -13.92
N ILE A 50 -13.34 9.37 -13.89
CA ILE A 50 -13.12 8.60 -12.67
C ILE A 50 -11.77 8.90 -12.03
N SER A 51 -10.69 8.98 -12.82
CA SER A 51 -9.33 9.17 -12.33
C SER A 51 -8.91 10.63 -12.14
N GLY A 52 -9.69 11.59 -12.66
CA GLY A 52 -9.37 13.01 -12.61
C GLY A 52 -8.29 13.45 -13.61
N MET A 53 -7.69 12.53 -14.39
CA MET A 53 -6.62 12.86 -15.35
C MET A 53 -6.78 12.14 -16.68
N THR A 54 -6.00 12.54 -17.69
CA THR A 54 -6.01 11.83 -18.98
C THR A 54 -5.24 10.50 -18.87
N LEU A 55 -5.64 9.49 -19.63
CA LEU A 55 -4.92 8.22 -19.70
C LEU A 55 -3.44 8.42 -20.09
N LYS A 56 -3.17 9.37 -21.00
CA LYS A 56 -1.81 9.70 -21.43
C LYS A 56 -0.94 10.23 -20.28
N ASP A 57 -1.50 11.14 -19.46
CA ASP A 57 -0.79 11.67 -18.30
C ASP A 57 -0.58 10.58 -17.26
N TYR A 58 -1.58 9.74 -17.03
CA TYR A 58 -1.47 8.60 -16.13
C TYR A 58 -0.34 7.66 -16.55
N LEU A 59 -0.31 7.23 -17.82
CA LEU A 59 0.77 6.39 -18.35
C LEU A 59 2.15 7.04 -18.16
N ARG A 60 2.27 8.34 -18.46
CA ARG A 60 3.53 9.07 -18.28
C ARG A 60 3.99 9.05 -16.83
N TYR A 61 3.09 9.34 -15.89
CA TYR A 61 3.43 9.34 -14.46
C TYR A 61 3.75 7.94 -13.94
N ARG A 62 3.04 6.91 -14.39
CA ARG A 62 3.37 5.52 -14.01
C ARG A 62 4.75 5.11 -14.51
N LYS A 63 5.06 5.36 -15.77
CA LYS A 63 6.41 5.12 -16.34
C LYS A 63 7.51 5.86 -15.55
N LEU A 64 7.27 7.11 -15.17
CA LEU A 64 8.21 7.87 -14.34
C LEU A 64 8.36 7.29 -12.93
N ALA A 65 7.30 6.77 -12.32
CA ALA A 65 7.37 6.13 -11.01
C ALA A 65 8.22 4.85 -11.05
N PHE A 66 8.08 4.02 -12.08
CA PHE A 66 8.96 2.86 -12.29
C PHE A 66 10.40 3.27 -12.58
N ALA A 67 10.61 4.29 -13.43
CA ALA A 67 11.92 4.81 -13.75
C ALA A 67 12.64 5.36 -12.51
N LEU A 68 11.93 6.01 -11.60
CA LEU A 68 12.49 6.49 -10.33
C LEU A 68 13.01 5.33 -9.48
N LYS A 69 12.27 4.22 -9.41
CA LYS A 69 12.73 3.01 -8.70
C LYS A 69 13.99 2.44 -9.36
N ASP A 70 14.04 2.36 -10.68
CA ASP A 70 15.25 1.90 -11.39
C ASP A 70 16.45 2.84 -11.15
N ILE A 71 16.26 4.15 -11.13
CA ILE A 71 17.32 5.12 -10.81
C ILE A 71 17.87 4.88 -9.40
N ARG A 72 17.00 4.61 -8.45
CA ARG A 72 17.33 4.37 -7.04
C ARG A 72 18.02 3.04 -6.83
N ASP A 73 17.51 1.98 -7.45
CA ASP A 73 17.78 0.59 -7.07
C ASP A 73 18.76 -0.13 -8.01
N THR A 74 19.05 0.44 -9.18
CA THR A 74 19.92 -0.17 -10.19
C THR A 74 21.11 0.71 -10.59
N SER A 75 22.11 0.09 -11.23
CA SER A 75 23.26 0.78 -11.84
C SER A 75 23.05 1.15 -13.31
N LEU A 76 21.85 0.95 -13.88
CA LEU A 76 21.54 1.31 -15.26
C LEU A 76 21.83 2.80 -15.53
N SER A 77 22.33 3.13 -16.72
CA SER A 77 22.55 4.54 -17.07
C SER A 77 21.21 5.28 -17.16
N ILE A 78 21.20 6.60 -16.95
CA ILE A 78 19.97 7.41 -17.11
C ILE A 78 19.44 7.31 -18.55
N LEU A 79 20.32 7.15 -19.51
CA LEU A 79 19.94 6.94 -20.91
C LEU A 79 19.22 5.59 -21.10
N ASP A 80 19.77 4.51 -20.56
CA ASP A 80 19.15 3.19 -20.65
C ASP A 80 17.77 3.16 -20.00
N ILE A 81 17.63 3.81 -18.84
CA ILE A 81 16.33 3.97 -18.17
C ILE A 81 15.37 4.79 -19.03
N ALA A 82 15.82 5.89 -19.62
CA ALA A 82 14.97 6.70 -20.52
C ALA A 82 14.45 5.87 -21.69
N VAL A 83 15.34 5.08 -22.33
CA VAL A 83 14.98 4.18 -23.44
C VAL A 83 14.01 3.09 -22.98
N LYS A 84 14.29 2.44 -21.86
CA LYS A 84 13.43 1.41 -21.27
C LYS A 84 11.99 1.87 -21.08
N TYR A 85 11.79 3.12 -20.66
CA TYR A 85 10.45 3.67 -20.43
C TYR A 85 9.89 4.45 -21.62
N GLY A 86 10.50 4.30 -22.82
CA GLY A 86 9.96 4.82 -24.09
C GLY A 86 10.09 6.34 -24.25
N PHE A 87 11.06 6.98 -23.61
CA PHE A 87 11.37 8.38 -23.83
C PHE A 87 12.29 8.56 -25.06
N SER A 88 11.99 9.55 -25.87
CA SER A 88 12.70 9.80 -27.14
C SER A 88 14.14 10.26 -26.96
N SER A 89 14.49 10.81 -25.81
CA SER A 89 15.86 11.23 -25.48
C SER A 89 16.06 11.36 -23.97
N ASN A 90 17.33 11.37 -23.55
CA ASN A 90 17.70 11.62 -22.15
C ASN A 90 17.19 13.01 -21.66
N GLU A 91 17.22 14.02 -22.55
CA GLU A 91 16.75 15.37 -22.22
C GLU A 91 15.23 15.41 -22.00
N ALA A 92 14.48 14.70 -22.86
CA ALA A 92 13.02 14.58 -22.72
C ALA A 92 12.65 13.87 -21.41
N PHE A 93 13.34 12.78 -21.10
CA PHE A 93 13.20 12.06 -19.85
C PHE A 93 13.53 12.92 -18.63
N SER A 94 14.72 13.56 -18.64
CA SER A 94 15.20 14.37 -17.50
C SER A 94 14.26 15.56 -17.24
N ARG A 95 13.70 16.17 -18.28
CA ARG A 95 12.73 17.24 -18.14
C ARG A 95 11.42 16.74 -17.52
N ALA A 96 10.88 15.64 -18.05
CA ALA A 96 9.65 15.03 -17.51
C ALA A 96 9.81 14.56 -16.06
N PHE A 97 10.97 13.98 -15.74
CA PHE A 97 11.31 13.54 -14.40
C PHE A 97 11.40 14.72 -13.41
N LYS A 98 12.12 15.79 -13.80
CA LYS A 98 12.23 16.99 -12.97
C LYS A 98 10.90 17.72 -12.79
N GLU A 99 10.06 17.74 -13.83
CA GLU A 99 8.70 18.27 -13.74
C GLU A 99 7.84 17.48 -12.73
N ALA A 100 7.95 16.14 -12.74
CA ALA A 100 7.16 15.27 -11.89
C ALA A 100 7.64 15.27 -10.43
N PHE A 101 8.95 15.30 -10.19
CA PHE A 101 9.56 15.03 -8.88
C PHE A 101 10.36 16.20 -8.30
N CYS A 102 10.44 17.33 -9.00
CA CYS A 102 11.19 18.53 -8.60
C CYS A 102 12.70 18.33 -8.44
N VAL A 103 13.25 17.20 -8.86
CA VAL A 103 14.66 16.83 -8.78
C VAL A 103 15.08 16.18 -10.10
N SER A 104 16.34 16.36 -10.52
CA SER A 104 16.84 15.69 -11.73
C SER A 104 17.13 14.20 -11.47
N PRO A 105 17.11 13.34 -12.51
CA PRO A 105 17.43 11.91 -12.36
C PRO A 105 18.82 11.68 -11.75
N ARG A 106 19.82 12.47 -12.16
CA ARG A 106 21.19 12.37 -11.66
C ARG A 106 21.28 12.78 -10.20
N GLU A 107 20.69 13.91 -9.85
CA GLU A 107 20.66 14.42 -8.49
C GLU A 107 19.92 13.46 -7.55
N TYR A 108 18.81 12.88 -8.01
CA TYR A 108 18.06 11.87 -7.24
C TYR A 108 18.90 10.59 -7.01
N ARG A 109 19.71 10.16 -7.99
CA ARG A 109 20.60 9.00 -7.83
C ARG A 109 21.70 9.26 -6.81
N GLU A 110 22.29 10.45 -6.83
CA GLU A 110 23.37 10.84 -5.92
C GLU A 110 22.82 11.06 -4.49
N HIS A 111 21.62 11.64 -4.39
CA HIS A 111 20.98 12.01 -3.12
C HIS A 111 19.49 11.67 -3.16
N PRO A 112 19.10 10.41 -2.97
CA PRO A 112 17.70 10.03 -2.93
C PRO A 112 16.94 10.76 -1.81
N VAL A 113 15.87 11.42 -2.17
CA VAL A 113 14.97 12.10 -1.22
C VAL A 113 13.57 11.53 -1.33
N PRO A 114 12.78 11.52 -0.23
CA PRO A 114 11.38 11.14 -0.30
C PRO A 114 10.63 11.98 -1.32
N THR A 115 9.97 11.30 -2.24
CA THR A 115 9.32 11.92 -3.39
C THR A 115 7.94 11.33 -3.57
N VAL A 116 6.94 12.18 -3.81
CA VAL A 116 5.59 11.72 -4.10
C VAL A 116 5.58 11.02 -5.45
N LEU A 117 5.46 9.69 -5.42
CA LEU A 117 5.19 8.92 -6.62
C LEU A 117 3.69 8.94 -6.89
N ARG A 118 3.33 9.07 -8.16
CA ARG A 118 1.96 8.77 -8.53
C ARG A 118 1.80 7.25 -8.49
N THR A 119 1.17 6.78 -7.44
CA THR A 119 0.86 5.37 -7.25
C THR A 119 -0.18 4.91 -8.25
N ILE A 120 -0.40 3.60 -8.35
CA ILE A 120 -1.51 3.07 -9.12
C ILE A 120 -2.81 3.67 -8.57
N ILE A 121 -3.63 4.22 -9.45
CA ILE A 121 -4.97 4.64 -9.07
C ILE A 121 -5.77 3.39 -8.76
N LYS A 122 -6.26 3.32 -7.54
CA LYS A 122 -7.24 2.34 -7.08
C LYS A 122 -8.55 3.09 -6.82
N PRO A 123 -9.29 3.43 -7.87
CA PRO A 123 -10.55 4.14 -7.70
C PRO A 123 -11.50 3.38 -6.80
N PHE A 124 -11.27 2.09 -6.68
CA PHE A 124 -12.07 1.12 -5.96
C PHE A 124 -11.18 0.03 -5.34
N ASP A 125 -10.29 0.44 -4.53
CA ASP A 125 -9.96 -0.40 -3.41
C ASP A 125 -11.34 -0.79 -2.82
N CYS A 126 -11.67 -2.08 -2.78
CA CYS A 126 -12.93 -2.59 -2.26
C CYS A 126 -13.24 -2.04 -0.87
N TYR A 127 -12.23 -1.55 -0.17
CA TYR A 127 -12.37 -0.75 1.01
C TYR A 127 -12.93 0.66 0.78
N LEU A 128 -12.90 1.26 -0.43
CA LEU A 128 -13.47 2.59 -0.74
C LEU A 128 -14.93 2.51 -1.23
N MET A 129 -15.55 1.33 -1.26
CA MET A 129 -16.91 1.12 -1.78
C MET A 129 -17.87 0.65 -0.70
N GLU A 130 -18.30 1.54 0.17
CA GLU A 130 -19.43 1.25 1.08
C GLU A 130 -20.74 0.85 0.36
N GLY A 131 -20.83 1.03 -0.95
CA GLY A 131 -22.04 0.79 -1.72
C GLY A 131 -22.10 -0.54 -2.50
N ALA A 132 -21.00 -1.26 -2.67
CA ALA A 132 -20.97 -2.51 -3.46
C ALA A 132 -21.15 -3.79 -2.60
N ARG A 133 -21.36 -3.64 -1.31
CA ARG A 133 -21.42 -4.75 -0.35
C ARG A 133 -22.65 -5.67 -0.43
N SER A 134 -23.60 -5.43 -1.31
CA SER A 134 -24.90 -6.08 -1.08
C SER A 134 -25.23 -7.31 -1.90
N GLU A 135 -24.50 -7.72 -2.93
CA GLU A 135 -24.99 -8.83 -3.78
C GLU A 135 -23.94 -9.76 -4.42
N MET A 136 -22.78 -9.97 -3.84
CA MET A 136 -21.93 -11.06 -4.34
C MET A 136 -22.12 -12.34 -3.53
N ASN A 137 -22.52 -13.41 -4.21
CA ASN A 137 -22.59 -14.76 -3.66
C ASN A 137 -21.27 -15.13 -3.00
N ARG A 138 -21.28 -15.15 -1.66
CA ARG A 138 -20.11 -15.54 -0.86
C ARG A 138 -19.78 -17.01 -1.14
N LYS A 139 -18.65 -17.25 -1.77
CA LYS A 139 -17.95 -18.53 -1.62
C LYS A 139 -17.21 -18.49 -0.30
N GLU A 140 -17.54 -19.39 0.60
CA GLU A 140 -16.77 -19.50 1.85
C GLU A 140 -15.37 -20.04 1.55
N SER A 141 -14.36 -19.38 2.10
CA SER A 141 -13.00 -19.91 2.12
C SER A 141 -12.97 -21.19 2.96
N ASN A 142 -12.46 -22.28 2.40
CA ASN A 142 -12.22 -23.53 3.13
C ASN A 142 -10.93 -23.50 3.95
N GLY A 143 -10.21 -22.39 3.96
CA GLY A 143 -8.96 -22.23 4.69
C GLY A 143 -9.21 -22.08 6.20
N GLU A 144 -8.27 -22.57 7.00
CA GLU A 144 -8.23 -22.37 8.44
C GLU A 144 -7.32 -21.20 8.81
N VAL A 145 -7.67 -20.49 9.87
CA VAL A 145 -6.80 -19.45 10.44
C VAL A 145 -5.63 -20.14 11.16
N LYS A 146 -4.42 -19.82 10.71
CA LYS A 146 -3.20 -20.26 11.36
C LYS A 146 -2.87 -19.33 12.51
N THR A 147 -2.56 -19.88 13.67
CA THR A 147 -2.15 -19.11 14.84
C THR A 147 -0.78 -19.58 15.29
N TYR A 148 0.18 -18.66 15.39
CA TYR A 148 1.54 -18.98 15.78
C TYR A 148 2.25 -17.77 16.42
N PHE A 149 3.37 -18.02 17.10
CA PHE A 149 4.18 -16.98 17.71
C PHE A 149 5.41 -16.68 16.86
N VAL A 150 5.79 -15.40 16.82
CA VAL A 150 7.01 -14.92 16.18
C VAL A 150 7.74 -13.94 17.09
N ARG A 151 9.05 -13.86 16.93
CA ARG A 151 9.85 -12.79 17.51
C ARG A 151 10.18 -11.78 16.40
N ILE A 152 9.79 -10.54 16.61
CA ILE A 152 10.09 -9.45 15.67
C ILE A 152 11.27 -8.66 16.27
N PRO A 153 12.39 -8.54 15.52
CA PRO A 153 13.53 -7.74 15.95
C PRO A 153 13.17 -6.26 16.15
N ALA A 154 14.01 -5.55 16.89
CA ALA A 154 13.90 -4.09 16.97
C ALA A 154 13.95 -3.46 15.60
N HIS A 155 13.10 -2.48 15.36
CA HIS A 155 12.97 -1.80 14.08
C HIS A 155 12.43 -0.39 14.28
N LYS A 156 12.41 0.40 13.20
CA LYS A 156 11.75 1.70 13.18
C LYS A 156 10.43 1.60 12.43
N PHE A 157 9.45 2.39 12.86
CA PHE A 157 8.18 2.51 12.18
C PHE A 157 7.98 3.95 11.70
N LEU A 158 8.04 4.14 10.37
CA LEU A 158 7.78 5.41 9.70
C LEU A 158 6.31 5.46 9.32
N HIS A 159 5.55 6.43 9.88
CA HIS A 159 4.11 6.42 9.78
C HIS A 159 3.47 7.79 9.89
N ILE A 160 2.22 7.87 9.49
CA ILE A 160 1.24 8.88 9.93
C ILE A 160 0.30 8.22 10.93
N ARG A 161 -0.32 9.01 11.83
CA ARG A 161 -1.27 8.47 12.82
C ARG A 161 -2.51 9.33 12.98
N ASN A 162 -3.58 8.69 13.44
CA ASN A 162 -4.83 9.33 13.79
C ASN A 162 -5.36 8.78 15.12
N TYR A 163 -5.76 9.67 16.01
CA TYR A 163 -6.24 9.32 17.35
C TYR A 163 -7.74 9.10 17.44
N GLU A 164 -8.49 9.49 16.40
CA GLU A 164 -9.95 9.51 16.40
C GLU A 164 -10.58 8.58 15.37
N SER A 165 -9.76 7.97 14.49
CA SER A 165 -10.28 7.10 13.44
C SER A 165 -10.77 5.76 13.97
N ILE A 166 -11.71 5.17 13.24
CA ILE A 166 -12.39 3.91 13.59
C ILE A 166 -12.31 2.90 12.45
N GLY A 167 -11.11 2.70 11.92
CA GLY A 167 -10.85 1.78 10.83
C GLY A 167 -10.32 2.47 9.60
N TYR A 168 -9.90 1.67 8.64
CA TYR A 168 -9.15 2.08 7.45
C TYR A 168 -9.80 3.23 6.67
N TRP A 169 -11.12 3.17 6.46
CA TRP A 169 -11.89 4.17 5.70
C TRP A 169 -11.95 5.52 6.39
N ASP A 170 -12.34 5.48 7.63
CA ASP A 170 -12.46 6.66 8.48
C ASP A 170 -11.08 7.28 8.71
N PHE A 171 -10.03 6.45 8.81
CA PHE A 171 -8.65 6.91 8.87
C PHE A 171 -8.32 7.78 7.65
N TRP A 172 -8.49 7.25 6.43
CA TRP A 172 -8.16 8.01 5.23
C TRP A 172 -9.07 9.20 4.99
N GLN A 173 -10.34 9.10 5.34
CA GLN A 173 -11.26 10.24 5.27
C GLN A 173 -10.78 11.39 6.15
N LYS A 174 -10.38 11.11 7.39
CA LYS A 174 -9.86 12.11 8.33
C LYS A 174 -8.48 12.62 7.90
N GLN A 175 -7.58 11.74 7.49
CA GLN A 175 -6.24 12.15 7.03
C GLN A 175 -6.29 13.05 5.80
N SER A 176 -7.19 12.81 4.86
CA SER A 176 -7.35 13.65 3.66
C SER A 176 -7.77 15.10 3.97
N THR A 177 -8.24 15.38 5.17
CA THR A 177 -8.51 16.76 5.61
C THR A 177 -7.25 17.53 6.02
N ILE A 178 -6.14 16.81 6.21
CA ILE A 178 -4.86 17.40 6.61
C ILE A 178 -4.00 17.61 5.35
N PRO A 179 -3.56 18.83 5.05
CA PRO A 179 -2.78 19.11 3.85
C PRO A 179 -1.53 18.21 3.72
N GLY A 180 -1.43 17.49 2.61
CA GLY A 180 -0.31 16.58 2.31
C GLY A 180 -0.35 15.24 3.05
N GLN A 181 -1.48 14.88 3.66
CA GLN A 181 -1.69 13.58 4.31
C GLN A 181 -2.80 12.75 3.64
N ASP A 182 -3.20 13.10 2.43
CA ASP A 182 -4.08 12.26 1.62
C ASP A 182 -3.39 10.94 1.22
N CYS A 183 -4.20 9.94 0.89
CA CYS A 183 -3.73 8.59 0.60
C CYS A 183 -2.69 8.57 -0.53
N GLU A 184 -2.94 9.28 -1.63
CA GLU A 184 -2.02 9.29 -2.78
C GLU A 184 -0.65 9.89 -2.39
N THR A 185 -0.65 11.00 -1.68
CA THR A 185 0.57 11.67 -1.22
C THR A 185 1.37 10.77 -0.28
N ILE A 186 0.73 10.20 0.73
CA ILE A 186 1.40 9.36 1.73
C ILE A 186 1.92 8.05 1.12
N CYS A 187 1.09 7.34 0.35
CA CYS A 187 1.53 6.11 -0.32
C CYS A 187 2.68 6.38 -1.28
N GLY A 188 2.65 7.48 -2.04
CA GLY A 188 3.74 7.87 -2.93
C GLY A 188 5.04 8.18 -2.18
N LEU A 189 4.98 8.86 -1.05
CA LEU A 189 6.15 9.11 -0.21
C LEU A 189 6.73 7.79 0.34
N LEU A 190 5.88 6.92 0.89
CA LEU A 190 6.30 5.62 1.42
C LEU A 190 6.92 4.73 0.33
N ASP A 191 6.36 4.73 -0.88
CA ASP A 191 6.91 3.98 -2.02
C ASP A 191 8.31 4.45 -2.42
N SER A 192 8.62 5.72 -2.23
CA SER A 192 9.96 6.27 -2.54
C SER A 192 11.04 5.86 -1.54
N ILE A 193 10.67 5.39 -0.34
CA ILE A 193 11.62 4.96 0.70
C ILE A 193 12.28 3.64 0.30
N LYS A 194 13.60 3.57 0.42
CA LYS A 194 14.39 2.36 0.18
C LYS A 194 14.63 1.59 1.48
N GLY A 195 14.74 0.26 1.37
CA GLY A 195 15.12 -0.61 2.48
C GLY A 195 13.99 -0.89 3.48
N LYS A 196 12.75 -0.79 3.05
CA LYS A 196 11.60 -1.24 3.85
C LYS A 196 11.70 -2.74 4.13
N LEU A 197 11.42 -3.15 5.36
CA LEU A 197 11.56 -4.55 5.81
C LEU A 197 10.57 -5.50 5.12
N ASP A 198 9.40 -4.99 4.74
CA ASP A 198 8.32 -5.79 4.15
C ASP A 198 8.18 -5.54 2.63
N ASP A 199 9.18 -4.92 2.01
CA ASP A 199 9.19 -4.63 0.58
C ASP A 199 9.72 -5.84 -0.20
N GLU A 200 8.84 -6.58 -0.85
CA GLU A 200 9.18 -7.73 -1.70
C GLU A 200 9.57 -7.32 -3.13
N GLY A 201 9.81 -6.04 -3.38
CA GLY A 201 10.16 -5.51 -4.69
C GLY A 201 8.96 -5.34 -5.63
N GLY A 202 7.74 -5.39 -5.08
CA GLY A 202 6.53 -5.12 -5.83
C GLY A 202 6.40 -3.65 -6.19
N SER A 203 6.16 -3.36 -7.46
CA SER A 203 5.78 -2.03 -7.92
C SER A 203 4.29 -1.76 -7.71
N GLU A 204 3.57 -2.78 -7.30
CA GLU A 204 2.13 -2.75 -7.12
C GLU A 204 1.80 -2.28 -5.72
N ALA A 205 0.90 -1.34 -5.65
CA ALA A 205 0.45 -0.76 -4.41
C ALA A 205 -0.26 -1.75 -3.46
N ASN A 206 -0.37 -3.03 -3.84
CA ASN A 206 -1.06 -4.06 -3.07
C ASN A 206 -0.19 -5.22 -2.64
N ALA A 207 0.87 -5.50 -3.37
CA ALA A 207 1.70 -6.65 -3.10
C ALA A 207 3.13 -6.18 -2.92
N GLY A 208 3.66 -6.31 -1.72
CA GLY A 208 5.07 -6.13 -1.46
C GLY A 208 5.58 -4.69 -1.44
N SER A 209 4.71 -3.69 -1.33
CA SER A 209 5.15 -2.30 -1.12
C SER A 209 5.68 -2.05 0.30
N GLY A 210 5.48 -3.00 1.20
CA GLY A 210 5.81 -2.89 2.62
C GLY A 210 4.90 -1.93 3.40
N GLN A 211 3.90 -1.34 2.76
CA GLN A 211 2.95 -0.44 3.41
C GLN A 211 1.89 -1.24 4.16
N LEU A 212 1.60 -0.81 5.38
CA LEU A 212 0.68 -1.54 6.25
C LEU A 212 -0.11 -0.60 7.18
N MET A 213 -1.27 -1.08 7.59
CA MET A 213 -2.04 -0.49 8.67
C MET A 213 -1.52 -0.99 10.02
N ALA A 214 -1.54 -0.13 11.02
CA ALA A 214 -1.09 -0.47 12.35
C ALA A 214 -1.91 0.23 13.43
N TRP A 215 -1.83 -0.28 14.64
CA TRP A 215 -2.39 0.36 15.83
C TRP A 215 -1.27 0.47 16.87
N ILE A 216 -0.99 1.70 17.29
CA ILE A 216 0.03 1.98 18.29
C ILE A 216 -0.67 2.05 19.64
N ASN A 217 -0.20 1.26 20.63
CA ASN A 217 -0.70 1.39 21.98
C ASN A 217 -0.27 2.76 22.53
N GLU A 218 -1.24 3.63 22.67
CA GLU A 218 -1.04 5.04 23.00
C GLU A 218 -2.08 5.47 24.05
N PRO A 219 -1.66 5.85 25.26
CA PRO A 219 -2.59 6.19 26.34
C PRO A 219 -3.61 7.28 26.01
N THR A 220 -3.27 8.19 25.10
CA THR A 220 -4.17 9.25 24.61
C THR A 220 -5.06 8.80 23.46
N GLY A 221 -4.86 7.58 22.97
CA GLY A 221 -5.63 7.01 21.88
C GLY A 221 -7.07 6.67 22.26
N ARG A 222 -7.90 6.51 21.26
CA ARG A 222 -9.28 6.07 21.43
C ARG A 222 -9.31 4.59 21.89
N ILE A 223 -10.21 4.28 22.81
CA ILE A 223 -10.46 2.88 23.19
C ILE A 223 -11.09 2.14 22.00
N CYS A 224 -10.38 1.17 21.45
CA CYS A 224 -10.86 0.33 20.37
C CYS A 224 -11.81 -0.77 20.87
N SER A 225 -12.36 -1.57 19.94
CA SER A 225 -13.24 -2.70 20.25
C SER A 225 -12.59 -3.78 21.13
N TRP A 226 -11.27 -3.79 21.23
CA TRP A 226 -10.52 -4.71 22.09
C TRP A 226 -10.30 -4.18 23.51
N GLY A 227 -10.85 -3.01 23.84
CA GLY A 227 -10.69 -2.36 25.15
C GLY A 227 -9.32 -1.73 25.40
N ILE A 228 -8.54 -1.49 24.36
CA ILE A 228 -7.17 -0.96 24.42
C ILE A 228 -7.16 0.45 23.84
N PRO A 229 -6.46 1.43 24.48
CA PRO A 229 -6.26 2.75 23.89
C PRO A 229 -5.24 2.65 22.75
N LEU A 230 -5.69 2.91 21.54
CA LEU A 230 -4.88 2.81 20.33
C LEU A 230 -5.01 4.06 19.47
N ALA A 231 -3.89 4.49 18.88
CA ALA A 231 -3.88 5.37 17.71
C ALA A 231 -3.73 4.53 16.45
N GLU A 232 -4.59 4.75 15.47
CA GLU A 232 -4.44 4.12 14.16
C GLU A 232 -3.31 4.78 13.39
N ALA A 233 -2.54 3.98 12.66
CA ALA A 233 -1.37 4.42 11.93
C ALA A 233 -1.28 3.72 10.57
N TYR A 234 -0.68 4.40 9.61
CA TYR A 234 -0.36 3.83 8.30
C TYR A 234 1.10 4.16 7.96
N GLY A 235 1.87 3.16 7.55
CA GLY A 235 3.29 3.37 7.34
C GLY A 235 4.05 2.15 6.87
N VAL A 236 5.36 2.17 7.09
CA VAL A 236 6.30 1.10 6.72
C VAL A 236 7.26 0.79 7.86
N ARG A 237 7.68 -0.46 7.98
CA ARG A 237 8.75 -0.86 8.88
C ARG A 237 10.11 -0.69 8.21
N LEU A 238 11.07 -0.17 8.97
CA LEU A 238 12.44 0.11 8.53
C LEU A 238 13.44 -0.56 9.46
N PRO A 239 14.66 -0.86 9.00
CA PRO A 239 15.72 -1.36 9.87
C PRO A 239 15.94 -0.49 11.11
N ALA A 240 16.37 -1.08 12.22
CA ALA A 240 16.62 -0.34 13.47
C ALA A 240 17.70 0.74 13.32
N ASP A 241 18.65 0.53 12.43
CA ASP A 241 19.75 1.45 12.09
C ASP A 241 19.42 2.42 10.95
N TYR A 242 18.15 2.49 10.52
CA TYR A 242 17.73 3.44 9.48
C TYR A 242 18.06 4.88 9.87
N ASP A 243 18.86 5.53 9.03
CA ASP A 243 19.34 6.92 9.15
C ASP A 243 18.90 7.79 7.96
N GLY A 244 18.06 7.23 7.10
CA GLY A 244 17.56 7.93 5.90
C GLY A 244 16.56 9.05 6.23
N PRO A 245 16.16 9.80 5.19
CA PRO A 245 15.30 10.96 5.35
C PRO A 245 13.89 10.59 5.83
N VAL A 246 13.35 11.43 6.71
CA VAL A 246 11.98 11.33 7.22
C VAL A 246 11.14 12.43 6.57
N PRO A 247 10.07 12.11 5.81
CA PRO A 247 9.15 13.11 5.29
C PRO A 247 8.55 13.95 6.42
N LYS A 248 8.44 15.26 6.19
CA LYS A 248 7.92 16.20 7.21
C LYS A 248 6.49 15.90 7.70
N GLN A 249 5.72 15.15 6.89
CA GLN A 249 4.35 14.73 7.22
C GLN A 249 4.31 13.52 8.15
N MET A 250 5.42 12.83 8.33
CA MET A 250 5.51 11.53 8.98
C MET A 250 6.26 11.60 10.31
N LEU A 251 6.02 10.60 11.11
CA LEU A 251 6.71 10.35 12.36
C LEU A 251 7.56 9.09 12.21
N LEU A 252 8.73 9.10 12.82
CA LEU A 252 9.61 7.94 12.93
C LEU A 252 9.71 7.57 14.40
N MET A 253 9.32 6.33 14.75
CA MET A 253 9.45 5.83 16.12
C MET A 253 10.28 4.56 16.16
N ASP A 254 10.99 4.34 17.27
CA ASP A 254 11.66 3.09 17.56
C ASP A 254 10.66 2.09 18.13
N VAL A 255 10.65 0.88 17.59
CA VAL A 255 9.86 -0.24 18.10
C VAL A 255 10.84 -1.28 18.64
N PRO A 256 10.84 -1.54 19.95
CA PRO A 256 11.75 -2.51 20.54
C PRO A 256 11.39 -3.92 20.07
N GLU A 257 12.38 -4.82 20.07
CA GLU A 257 12.11 -6.23 19.81
C GLU A 257 11.02 -6.78 20.74
N GLY A 258 10.29 -7.77 20.27
CA GLY A 258 9.24 -8.38 21.07
C GLY A 258 8.72 -9.68 20.50
N GLU A 259 7.95 -10.37 21.33
CA GLU A 259 7.20 -11.55 20.92
C GLU A 259 5.81 -11.11 20.44
N TYR A 260 5.32 -11.76 19.41
CA TYR A 260 4.05 -11.46 18.79
C TYR A 260 3.28 -12.74 18.51
N ILE A 261 1.97 -12.70 18.68
CA ILE A 261 1.07 -13.73 18.17
C ILE A 261 0.52 -13.29 16.81
N VAL A 262 0.51 -14.20 15.87
CA VAL A 262 0.04 -13.99 14.49
C VAL A 262 -1.22 -14.81 14.27
N PHE A 263 -2.23 -14.17 13.71
CA PHE A 263 -3.44 -14.79 13.17
C PHE A 263 -3.45 -14.58 11.66
N GLU A 264 -3.28 -15.64 10.89
CA GLU A 264 -3.08 -15.57 9.45
C GLU A 264 -4.07 -16.46 8.71
N HIS A 265 -4.67 -15.92 7.67
CA HIS A 265 -5.46 -16.68 6.71
C HIS A 265 -4.98 -16.34 5.30
N GLY A 266 -4.86 -17.36 4.48
CA GLY A 266 -4.51 -17.22 3.08
C GLY A 266 -3.90 -18.49 2.50
N PRO A 267 -3.69 -18.54 1.17
CA PRO A 267 -4.13 -17.52 0.21
C PRO A 267 -5.66 -17.51 0.03
N PHE A 268 -6.22 -16.40 -0.40
CA PHE A 268 -7.66 -16.26 -0.63
C PHE A 268 -7.96 -15.31 -1.80
N ASP A 269 -9.17 -15.45 -2.35
CA ASP A 269 -9.67 -14.53 -3.37
C ASP A 269 -10.28 -13.30 -2.69
N PHE A 270 -9.58 -12.19 -2.82
CA PHE A 270 -9.97 -10.95 -2.18
C PHE A 270 -11.36 -10.43 -2.62
N GLU A 271 -11.70 -10.56 -3.91
CA GLU A 271 -12.98 -10.06 -4.43
C GLU A 271 -14.18 -10.81 -3.85
N THR A 272 -14.01 -12.10 -3.57
CA THR A 272 -15.13 -12.98 -3.18
C THR A 272 -15.10 -13.43 -1.73
N GLU A 273 -13.94 -13.42 -1.08
CA GLU A 273 -13.74 -14.05 0.24
C GLU A 273 -13.36 -13.08 1.37
N ASN A 274 -13.04 -11.80 1.07
CA ASN A 274 -12.48 -10.85 2.04
C ASN A 274 -13.26 -10.77 3.35
N GLU A 275 -14.59 -10.55 3.29
CA GLU A 275 -15.40 -10.42 4.50
C GLU A 275 -15.43 -11.72 5.32
N SER A 276 -15.45 -12.89 4.67
CA SER A 276 -15.44 -14.17 5.36
C SER A 276 -14.12 -14.46 6.03
N VAL A 277 -13.02 -14.10 5.38
CA VAL A 277 -11.64 -14.25 5.93
C VAL A 277 -11.44 -13.32 7.11
N GLU A 278 -11.86 -12.06 7.01
CA GLU A 278 -11.81 -11.10 8.11
C GLU A 278 -12.59 -11.60 9.33
N ALA A 279 -13.83 -12.04 9.13
CA ALA A 279 -14.67 -12.60 10.19
C ALA A 279 -14.04 -13.84 10.85
N LYS A 280 -13.41 -14.74 10.07
CA LYS A 280 -12.73 -15.92 10.61
C LYS A 280 -11.53 -15.55 11.48
N ILE A 281 -10.73 -14.58 11.04
CA ILE A 281 -9.57 -14.10 11.83
C ILE A 281 -10.04 -13.41 13.11
N GLU A 282 -11.06 -12.56 13.03
CA GLU A 282 -11.62 -11.92 14.22
C GLU A 282 -12.15 -12.94 15.22
N GLN A 283 -12.80 -13.99 14.74
CA GLN A 283 -13.30 -15.07 15.60
C GLN A 283 -12.12 -15.83 16.25
N ALA A 284 -11.09 -16.17 15.47
CA ALA A 284 -9.90 -16.82 16.00
C ALA A 284 -9.18 -15.98 17.07
N MET A 285 -9.11 -14.64 16.88
CA MET A 285 -8.57 -13.72 17.89
C MET A 285 -9.41 -13.67 19.17
N LYS A 286 -10.75 -13.79 19.06
CA LYS A 286 -11.66 -13.82 20.24
C LYS A 286 -11.58 -15.15 20.99
N ASP A 287 -11.45 -16.26 20.27
CA ASP A 287 -11.43 -17.61 20.83
C ASP A 287 -10.08 -18.01 21.38
N PHE A 288 -9.02 -17.23 21.10
CA PHE A 288 -7.67 -17.56 21.53
C PHE A 288 -7.55 -17.47 23.07
N ASP A 289 -7.16 -18.59 23.69
CA ASP A 289 -6.98 -18.70 25.12
C ASP A 289 -5.56 -18.27 25.53
N TYR A 290 -5.42 -16.97 25.83
CA TYR A 290 -4.15 -16.40 26.27
C TYR A 290 -3.64 -17.04 27.58
N GLU A 291 -4.52 -17.36 28.54
CA GLU A 291 -4.11 -17.94 29.83
C GLU A 291 -3.46 -19.30 29.64
N LYS A 292 -4.06 -20.18 28.82
CA LYS A 292 -3.46 -21.49 28.51
C LYS A 292 -2.19 -21.38 27.70
N SER A 293 -2.01 -20.36 26.91
CA SER A 293 -0.81 -20.16 26.12
C SER A 293 0.40 -19.74 26.96
N GLY A 294 0.18 -19.27 28.18
CA GLY A 294 1.23 -18.67 29.05
C GLY A 294 1.65 -17.27 28.60
N TYR A 295 0.87 -16.63 27.75
CA TYR A 295 1.10 -15.28 27.27
C TYR A 295 -0.09 -14.36 27.57
N LYS A 296 0.16 -13.07 27.52
CA LYS A 296 -0.85 -12.01 27.52
C LYS A 296 -0.48 -10.95 26.50
N LEU A 297 -1.42 -10.11 26.11
CA LEU A 297 -1.12 -8.96 25.26
C LEU A 297 -0.10 -8.04 25.96
N ASP A 298 0.92 -7.63 25.21
CA ASP A 298 1.86 -6.60 25.67
C ASP A 298 1.28 -5.22 25.37
N LEU A 299 0.70 -4.62 26.39
CA LEU A 299 0.07 -3.31 26.35
C LEU A 299 1.01 -2.19 26.81
N THR A 300 2.31 -2.41 26.75
CA THR A 300 3.29 -1.35 27.03
C THR A 300 3.11 -0.21 26.01
N GLU A 301 3.19 1.02 26.48
CA GLU A 301 3.13 2.19 25.61
C GLU A 301 4.12 2.11 24.45
N GLY A 302 3.69 2.49 23.25
CA GLY A 302 4.49 2.41 22.03
C GLY A 302 4.58 1.03 21.38
N ARG A 303 3.97 -0.03 21.97
CA ARG A 303 3.82 -1.31 21.26
C ARG A 303 2.91 -1.15 20.06
N VAL A 304 3.25 -1.81 18.96
CA VAL A 304 2.58 -1.70 17.68
C VAL A 304 1.94 -3.03 17.30
N PHE A 305 0.67 -2.99 17.00
CA PHE A 305 -0.11 -4.06 16.41
C PHE A 305 -0.08 -3.86 14.90
N TYR A 306 0.29 -4.87 14.12
CA TYR A 306 0.38 -4.77 12.68
C TYR A 306 -0.75 -5.52 11.98
N PHE A 307 -1.19 -4.95 10.88
CA PHE A 307 -2.14 -5.57 9.98
C PHE A 307 -1.55 -5.61 8.57
N PHE A 308 -1.28 -6.80 8.11
CA PHE A 308 -0.81 -7.06 6.75
C PHE A 308 -1.97 -7.56 5.92
N HIS A 309 -2.17 -6.91 4.81
CA HIS A 309 -3.18 -7.25 3.85
C HIS A 309 -2.53 -7.38 2.48
N ASP A 310 -2.48 -8.61 2.00
CA ASP A 310 -2.15 -8.91 0.61
C ASP A 310 -3.36 -9.56 -0.02
N CYS A 311 -3.99 -8.87 -0.96
CA CYS A 311 -5.27 -9.27 -1.55
C CYS A 311 -5.22 -10.58 -2.36
N GLN A 312 -4.04 -11.17 -2.57
CA GLN A 312 -3.91 -12.44 -3.29
C GLN A 312 -3.22 -13.53 -2.47
N ARG A 313 -2.59 -13.18 -1.35
CA ARG A 313 -1.76 -14.12 -0.59
C ARG A 313 -2.30 -14.38 0.80
N PHE A 314 -2.42 -13.34 1.64
CA PHE A 314 -2.77 -13.49 3.05
C PHE A 314 -3.42 -12.24 3.65
N PHE A 315 -4.07 -12.51 4.77
CA PHE A 315 -4.66 -11.52 5.66
C PHE A 315 -4.13 -11.83 7.06
N LYS A 316 -3.42 -10.90 7.68
CA LYS A 316 -2.63 -11.21 8.87
C LYS A 316 -2.69 -10.11 9.92
N TYR A 317 -3.16 -10.48 11.13
CA TYR A 317 -3.04 -9.66 12.33
C TYR A 317 -1.86 -10.13 13.16
N VAL A 318 -1.01 -9.20 13.60
CA VAL A 318 0.20 -9.44 14.39
C VAL A 318 0.10 -8.62 15.66
N ARG A 319 -0.09 -9.27 16.78
CA ARG A 319 -0.38 -8.65 18.09
C ARG A 319 0.78 -8.86 19.05
N PRO A 320 1.32 -7.80 19.69
CA PRO A 320 2.41 -7.93 20.63
C PRO A 320 1.96 -8.71 21.90
N VAL A 321 2.82 -9.60 22.36
CA VAL A 321 2.57 -10.41 23.57
C VAL A 321 3.79 -10.43 24.47
N CYS A 322 3.55 -10.67 25.75
CA CYS A 322 4.59 -10.95 26.74
C CYS A 322 4.16 -12.16 27.58
N LYS A 323 5.10 -12.77 28.28
CA LYS A 323 4.79 -13.86 29.20
C LYS A 323 3.86 -13.38 30.30
N ALA A 324 2.89 -14.22 30.66
CA ALA A 324 1.89 -13.95 31.68
C ALA A 324 2.49 -13.82 33.07
#